data_769cdb3af33c2ab0faf93371b260da3c
#
_entry.id   769cdb3af33c2ab0faf93371b260da3c
#
_cell.length_a   1.000
_cell.length_b   1.000
_cell.length_c   1.000
_cell.angle_alpha   90.00
_cell.angle_beta   90.00
_cell.angle_gamma   90.00
#
_symmetry.space_group_name_H-M   'P 1'
#
loop_
_entity.id
_entity.type
_entity.pdbx_description
1 polymer ?
#
loop_
_entity_poly.entity_id
_entity_poly.type
_entity_poly.pdbx_seq_one_letter_code
_entity_poly.pdbx_strand_id
1 'polypeptide(L)'
;MKNIKRKITLSVLGTMLVVFASLLAVVNIFIPQYLTAEAKKAILSEDDSSEPFPYIDTADEQDNKDEHFLTPSVRYLEIEGELSPSDHSSKAEYLLKNHCLNEKPAADEFHTLRIGGSRFVFRITQVEADEYEGAFSYILYVDVGAVMQYATYLNAVFFAVLAVLTVLICLFGRKLGGYVETAHESQKWFFQNISHELKTPIMAVQGCAEGIHTGVLEPVEASGIILEENERMSSL
;
A
#
# COMPACT_ATOMS: atom_id res chain seq x y z
N MET A 1 30.11 -14.62 -7.05
CA MET A 1 29.96 -13.38 -6.26
C MET A 1 28.94 -12.39 -6.84
N LYS A 2 28.82 -12.18 -8.14
CA LYS A 2 27.71 -11.39 -8.76
C LYS A 2 26.29 -11.78 -8.26
N ASN A 3 26.12 -13.00 -7.75
CA ASN A 3 24.84 -13.53 -7.31
C ASN A 3 24.36 -12.99 -5.95
N ILE A 4 25.23 -12.55 -5.04
CA ILE A 4 24.83 -12.09 -3.70
C ILE A 4 24.22 -10.68 -3.77
N LYS A 5 24.87 -9.76 -4.48
CA LYS A 5 24.35 -8.41 -4.74
C LYS A 5 22.95 -8.47 -5.38
N ARG A 6 22.81 -9.31 -6.41
CA ARG A 6 21.54 -9.50 -7.11
C ARG A 6 20.48 -10.12 -6.20
N LYS A 7 20.84 -11.09 -5.35
CA LYS A 7 19.89 -11.72 -4.43
C LYS A 7 19.36 -10.75 -3.37
N ILE A 8 20.23 -9.94 -2.77
CA ILE A 8 19.83 -8.93 -1.78
C ILE A 8 18.92 -7.88 -2.42
N THR A 9 19.31 -7.31 -3.55
CA THR A 9 18.50 -6.31 -4.25
C THR A 9 17.15 -6.89 -4.69
N LEU A 10 17.11 -8.13 -5.19
CA LEU A 10 15.88 -8.83 -5.57
C LEU A 10 14.98 -9.11 -4.36
N SER A 11 15.54 -9.49 -3.22
CA SER A 11 14.77 -9.73 -1.99
C SER A 11 14.12 -8.45 -1.49
N VAL A 12 14.87 -7.34 -1.41
CA VAL A 12 14.33 -6.04 -0.98
C VAL A 12 13.27 -5.53 -1.97
N LEU A 13 13.51 -5.68 -3.27
CA LEU A 13 12.52 -5.31 -4.29
C LEU A 13 11.26 -6.17 -4.18
N GLY A 14 11.40 -7.47 -3.93
CA GLY A 14 10.27 -8.37 -3.76
C GLY A 14 9.41 -8.03 -2.54
N THR A 15 10.02 -7.78 -1.38
CA THR A 15 9.28 -7.37 -0.18
C THR A 15 8.57 -6.03 -0.39
N MET A 16 9.22 -5.07 -1.05
CA MET A 16 8.62 -3.79 -1.39
C MET A 16 7.39 -3.96 -2.30
N LEU A 17 7.49 -4.78 -3.36
CA LEU A 17 6.37 -5.04 -4.26
C LEU A 17 5.17 -5.67 -3.53
N VAL A 18 5.41 -6.60 -2.60
CA VAL A 18 4.34 -7.22 -1.80
C VAL A 18 3.63 -6.18 -0.93
N VAL A 19 4.38 -5.30 -0.26
CA VAL A 19 3.81 -4.21 0.56
C VAL A 19 2.97 -3.27 -0.31
N PHE A 20 3.49 -2.82 -1.45
CA PHE A 20 2.73 -1.94 -2.35
C PHE A 20 1.51 -2.63 -2.94
N ALA A 21 1.60 -3.90 -3.32
CA ALA A 21 0.46 -4.66 -3.81
C ALA A 21 -0.65 -4.79 -2.75
N SER A 22 -0.29 -4.99 -1.48
CA SER A 22 -1.25 -5.02 -0.38
C SER A 22 -1.94 -3.67 -0.16
N LEU A 23 -1.20 -2.56 -0.22
CA LEU A 23 -1.76 -1.21 -0.12
C LEU A 23 -2.71 -0.90 -1.29
N LEU A 24 -2.31 -1.24 -2.52
CA LEU A 24 -3.17 -1.08 -3.69
C LEU A 24 -4.43 -1.92 -3.60
N ALA A 25 -4.35 -3.15 -3.07
CA ALA A 25 -5.53 -3.99 -2.84
C ALA A 25 -6.48 -3.35 -1.83
N VAL A 26 -5.98 -2.77 -0.74
CA VAL A 26 -6.79 -2.04 0.25
C VAL A 26 -7.50 -0.87 -0.43
N VAL A 27 -6.80 -0.02 -1.15
CA VAL A 27 -7.39 1.17 -1.80
C VAL A 27 -8.42 0.77 -2.87
N ASN A 28 -8.16 -0.26 -3.67
CA ASN A 28 -9.02 -0.60 -4.81
C ASN A 28 -10.15 -1.59 -4.50
N ILE A 29 -10.04 -2.32 -3.39
CA ILE A 29 -11.07 -3.31 -2.99
C ILE A 29 -11.86 -2.81 -1.78
N PHE A 30 -11.18 -2.44 -0.70
CA PHE A 30 -11.86 -2.08 0.56
C PHE A 30 -12.58 -0.73 0.48
N ILE A 31 -11.94 0.30 -0.08
CA ILE A 31 -12.57 1.63 -0.15
C ILE A 31 -13.88 1.59 -0.95
N PRO A 32 -13.94 1.02 -2.17
CA PRO A 32 -15.19 0.94 -2.92
C PRO A 32 -16.29 0.12 -2.22
N GLN A 33 -15.92 -0.98 -1.57
CA GLN A 33 -16.87 -1.79 -0.82
C GLN A 33 -17.43 -1.05 0.40
N TYR A 34 -16.54 -0.41 1.16
CA TYR A 34 -16.90 0.39 2.32
C TYR A 34 -17.84 1.55 1.94
N LEU A 35 -17.48 2.33 0.91
CA LEU A 35 -18.31 3.44 0.44
C LEU A 35 -19.68 2.99 -0.05
N THR A 36 -19.74 1.85 -0.76
CA THR A 36 -21.03 1.31 -1.21
C THR A 36 -21.89 0.83 -0.04
N ALA A 37 -21.28 0.23 0.99
CA ALA A 37 -21.98 -0.20 2.18
C ALA A 37 -22.50 1.01 3.00
N GLU A 38 -21.69 2.05 3.16
CA GLU A 38 -22.04 3.26 3.88
C GLU A 38 -23.14 4.05 3.14
N ALA A 39 -23.05 4.14 1.80
CA ALA A 39 -24.10 4.74 0.98
C ALA A 39 -25.44 4.01 1.13
N LYS A 40 -25.44 2.67 1.12
CA LYS A 40 -26.66 1.89 1.38
C LYS A 40 -27.25 2.14 2.75
N LYS A 41 -26.39 2.20 3.78
CA LYS A 41 -26.83 2.49 5.14
C LYS A 41 -27.42 3.89 5.26
N ALA A 42 -26.79 4.89 4.63
CA ALA A 42 -27.31 6.25 4.60
C ALA A 42 -28.68 6.33 3.93
N ILE A 43 -28.88 5.66 2.79
CA ILE A 43 -30.18 5.59 2.10
C ILE A 43 -31.23 4.94 3.00
N LEU A 44 -30.92 3.86 3.71
CA LEU A 44 -31.88 3.20 4.60
C LEU A 44 -32.25 4.08 5.81
N SER A 45 -31.29 4.82 6.38
CA SER A 45 -31.56 5.71 7.49
C SER A 45 -32.45 6.88 7.12
N GLU A 46 -32.37 7.33 5.89
CA GLU A 46 -33.21 8.40 5.36
C GLU A 46 -34.62 7.92 5.03
N ASP A 47 -34.71 6.72 4.41
CA ASP A 47 -36.00 6.11 4.04
C ASP A 47 -36.88 5.74 5.28
N ASP A 48 -36.26 5.43 6.43
CA ASP A 48 -36.94 5.13 7.71
C ASP A 48 -37.30 6.37 8.53
N SER A 49 -36.85 7.57 8.09
CA SER A 49 -37.21 8.82 8.73
C SER A 49 -38.68 9.14 8.41
N SER A 50 -39.51 9.20 9.46
CA SER A 50 -40.97 9.35 9.39
C SER A 50 -41.46 10.74 8.94
N GLU A 51 -40.59 11.60 8.43
CA GLU A 51 -40.97 12.86 7.80
C GLU A 51 -41.02 12.68 6.28
N PRO A 52 -42.21 12.69 5.68
CA PRO A 52 -42.32 12.70 4.23
C PRO A 52 -41.80 14.05 3.73
N PHE A 53 -40.66 14.05 3.09
CA PHE A 53 -39.95 15.18 2.50
C PHE A 53 -39.47 16.29 3.44
N PRO A 54 -38.15 16.44 3.64
CA PRO A 54 -37.64 17.73 4.04
C PRO A 54 -37.98 18.70 2.88
N TYR A 55 -38.82 19.69 3.19
CA TYR A 55 -39.05 20.85 2.33
C TYR A 55 -37.70 21.38 1.91
N ILE A 56 -37.37 21.27 0.63
CA ILE A 56 -36.12 21.79 0.09
C ILE A 56 -36.21 23.30 0.15
N ASP A 57 -35.79 23.87 1.28
CA ASP A 57 -35.56 25.30 1.39
C ASP A 57 -34.28 25.60 0.58
N THR A 58 -34.45 26.03 -0.64
CA THR A 58 -33.38 26.38 -1.59
C THR A 58 -32.53 27.57 -1.13
N ALA A 59 -32.76 28.07 0.09
CA ALA A 59 -32.11 29.27 0.61
C ALA A 59 -30.88 29.02 1.51
N ASP A 60 -30.64 27.80 2.02
CA ASP A 60 -29.59 27.53 3.02
C ASP A 60 -28.37 26.73 2.51
N GLU A 61 -28.11 26.71 1.20
CA GLU A 61 -26.96 25.97 0.61
C GLU A 61 -25.58 26.62 0.90
N GLN A 62 -25.49 27.64 1.76
CA GLN A 62 -24.27 28.46 1.85
C GLN A 62 -23.43 28.31 3.13
N ASP A 63 -23.82 27.59 4.15
CA ASP A 63 -23.09 27.71 5.44
C ASP A 63 -22.54 26.43 6.10
N ASN A 64 -22.45 25.29 5.43
CA ASN A 64 -21.85 24.11 6.07
C ASN A 64 -20.93 23.29 5.14
N LYS A 65 -19.97 23.96 4.50
CA LYS A 65 -19.02 23.31 3.56
C LYS A 65 -17.89 22.52 4.20
N ASP A 66 -17.68 22.58 5.51
CA ASP A 66 -16.42 22.16 6.10
C ASP A 66 -16.46 20.88 6.97
N GLU A 67 -17.62 20.29 7.27
CA GLU A 67 -17.65 19.15 8.21
C GLU A 67 -18.00 17.77 7.62
N HIS A 68 -18.44 17.66 6.36
CA HIS A 68 -18.96 16.39 5.82
C HIS A 68 -18.25 15.84 4.59
N PHE A 69 -16.95 16.01 4.46
CA PHE A 69 -16.21 15.52 3.28
C PHE A 69 -16.24 13.98 3.10
N LEU A 70 -16.59 13.22 4.14
CA LEU A 70 -16.62 11.76 4.12
C LEU A 70 -17.99 11.12 4.35
N THR A 71 -19.01 11.91 4.71
CA THR A 71 -20.37 11.36 4.87
C THR A 71 -21.10 11.44 3.54
N PRO A 72 -21.62 10.29 3.04
CA PRO A 72 -22.40 10.29 1.82
C PRO A 72 -23.70 11.08 2.01
N SER A 73 -23.87 12.20 1.32
CA SER A 73 -25.12 12.93 1.30
C SER A 73 -26.14 12.19 0.44
N VAL A 74 -27.26 11.81 1.02
CA VAL A 74 -28.41 11.26 0.29
C VAL A 74 -29.12 12.39 -0.42
N ARG A 75 -29.49 12.16 -1.68
CA ARG A 75 -30.26 13.10 -2.50
C ARG A 75 -31.49 12.42 -3.05
N TYR A 76 -32.49 13.23 -3.33
CA TYR A 76 -33.78 12.80 -3.84
C TYR A 76 -33.93 13.23 -5.31
N LEU A 77 -34.53 12.38 -6.11
CA LEU A 77 -34.88 12.67 -7.49
C LEU A 77 -36.26 12.13 -7.80
N GLU A 78 -37.21 12.99 -8.12
CA GLU A 78 -38.56 12.57 -8.53
C GLU A 78 -38.56 11.96 -9.94
N ILE A 79 -39.23 10.82 -10.11
CA ILE A 79 -39.23 10.10 -11.40
C ILE A 79 -40.19 10.79 -12.41
N GLU A 80 -41.36 11.23 -11.94
CA GLU A 80 -42.47 11.73 -12.83
C GLU A 80 -42.40 13.20 -13.19
N GLY A 81 -41.62 14.02 -12.47
CA GLY A 81 -41.48 15.46 -12.78
C GLY A 81 -40.65 15.71 -14.05
N GLU A 82 -41.06 16.69 -14.90
CA GLU A 82 -40.22 17.16 -16.00
C GLU A 82 -38.97 17.84 -15.43
N LEU A 83 -37.83 17.20 -15.56
CA LEU A 83 -36.55 17.87 -15.34
C LEU A 83 -36.30 18.86 -16.46
N SER A 84 -36.54 20.12 -16.17
CA SER A 84 -36.06 21.18 -17.04
C SER A 84 -34.51 21.17 -17.01
N PRO A 85 -33.83 21.26 -18.17
CA PRO A 85 -32.36 21.36 -18.21
C PRO A 85 -31.79 22.60 -17.51
N SER A 86 -32.67 23.50 -17.06
CA SER A 86 -32.36 24.77 -16.38
C SER A 86 -32.30 24.65 -14.84
N ASP A 87 -32.84 23.59 -14.26
CA ASP A 87 -32.67 23.35 -12.84
C ASP A 87 -31.28 22.70 -12.60
N HIS A 88 -30.58 23.20 -11.63
CA HIS A 88 -29.20 22.92 -11.24
C HIS A 88 -28.80 21.43 -11.04
N SER A 89 -29.58 20.51 -11.61
CA SER A 89 -29.24 19.08 -11.63
C SER A 89 -28.03 18.81 -12.51
N SER A 90 -27.06 18.13 -11.98
CA SER A 90 -25.87 17.76 -12.73
C SER A 90 -26.26 16.88 -13.94
N LYS A 91 -25.50 16.97 -15.01
CA LYS A 91 -25.69 16.11 -16.20
C LYS A 91 -25.77 14.62 -15.83
N ALA A 92 -25.10 14.23 -14.75
CA ALA A 92 -25.08 12.86 -14.26
C ALA A 92 -26.43 12.45 -13.62
N GLU A 93 -27.10 13.36 -12.91
CA GLU A 93 -28.45 13.16 -12.35
C GLU A 93 -29.51 13.00 -13.43
N TYR A 94 -29.44 13.83 -14.46
CA TYR A 94 -30.29 13.68 -15.65
C TYR A 94 -30.14 12.30 -16.30
N LEU A 95 -28.89 11.82 -16.44
CA LEU A 95 -28.61 10.50 -16.99
C LEU A 95 -29.11 9.36 -16.09
N LEU A 96 -29.01 9.52 -14.75
CA LEU A 96 -29.54 8.57 -13.78
C LEU A 96 -31.07 8.46 -13.91
N LYS A 97 -31.78 9.60 -13.94
CA LYS A 97 -33.23 9.63 -14.11
C LYS A 97 -33.66 8.96 -15.42
N ASN A 98 -33.01 9.29 -16.53
CA ASN A 98 -33.31 8.71 -17.82
C ASN A 98 -33.06 7.19 -17.86
N HIS A 99 -32.04 6.71 -17.17
CA HIS A 99 -31.80 5.28 -17.00
C HIS A 99 -32.93 4.58 -16.22
N CYS A 100 -33.36 5.16 -15.10
CA CYS A 100 -34.45 4.63 -14.30
C CYS A 100 -35.79 4.62 -15.07
N LEU A 101 -36.07 5.63 -15.85
CA LEU A 101 -37.27 5.69 -16.70
C LEU A 101 -37.27 4.63 -17.80
N ASN A 102 -36.13 4.35 -18.43
CA ASN A 102 -36.01 3.42 -19.53
C ASN A 102 -35.96 1.95 -19.09
N GLU A 103 -35.15 1.65 -18.07
CA GLU A 103 -34.91 0.26 -17.65
C GLU A 103 -35.82 -0.21 -16.52
N LYS A 104 -36.50 0.72 -15.84
CA LYS A 104 -37.45 0.46 -14.74
C LYS A 104 -36.91 -0.59 -13.75
N PRO A 105 -35.77 -0.31 -13.09
CA PRO A 105 -35.19 -1.23 -12.13
C PRO A 105 -36.17 -1.54 -11.01
N ALA A 106 -36.02 -2.70 -10.36
CA ALA A 106 -36.91 -3.14 -9.30
C ALA A 106 -36.98 -2.13 -8.17
N ALA A 107 -38.20 -1.80 -7.71
CA ALA A 107 -38.41 -0.97 -6.54
C ALA A 107 -37.88 -1.69 -5.29
N ASP A 108 -37.52 -0.91 -4.28
CA ASP A 108 -37.03 -1.37 -2.98
C ASP A 108 -35.73 -2.20 -2.98
N GLU A 109 -35.09 -2.33 -4.13
CA GLU A 109 -33.77 -2.93 -4.24
C GLU A 109 -32.66 -1.88 -4.43
N PHE A 110 -31.47 -2.21 -3.94
CA PHE A 110 -30.29 -1.37 -4.15
C PHE A 110 -29.64 -1.64 -5.49
N HIS A 111 -29.50 -0.60 -6.28
CA HIS A 111 -28.83 -0.63 -7.56
C HIS A 111 -27.55 0.19 -7.53
N THR A 112 -26.56 -0.20 -8.33
CA THR A 112 -25.33 0.55 -8.51
C THR A 112 -25.13 0.80 -10.01
N LEU A 113 -25.02 2.06 -10.39
CA LEU A 113 -24.87 2.47 -11.78
C LEU A 113 -23.65 3.37 -11.94
N ARG A 114 -22.88 3.14 -13.00
CA ARG A 114 -21.79 4.02 -13.41
C ARG A 114 -22.16 4.71 -14.70
N ILE A 115 -22.36 6.03 -14.63
CA ILE A 115 -22.80 6.82 -15.76
C ILE A 115 -22.19 8.23 -15.71
N GLY A 116 -21.82 8.79 -16.86
CA GLY A 116 -21.32 10.17 -16.96
C GLY A 116 -20.01 10.46 -16.18
N GLY A 117 -19.27 9.41 -15.76
CA GLY A 117 -18.08 9.55 -14.91
C GLY A 117 -18.35 9.44 -13.40
N SER A 118 -19.61 9.53 -12.99
CA SER A 118 -20.09 9.31 -11.63
C SER A 118 -20.46 7.85 -11.37
N ARG A 119 -20.47 7.46 -10.11
CA ARG A 119 -20.97 6.16 -9.64
C ARG A 119 -22.06 6.41 -8.61
N PHE A 120 -23.26 6.00 -8.96
CA PHE A 120 -24.45 6.14 -8.11
C PHE A 120 -24.78 4.83 -7.43
N VAL A 121 -25.07 4.91 -6.13
CA VAL A 121 -25.79 3.89 -5.38
C VAL A 121 -27.17 4.44 -5.17
N PHE A 122 -28.21 3.75 -5.62
CA PHE A 122 -29.57 4.27 -5.56
C PHE A 122 -30.58 3.18 -5.24
N ARG A 123 -31.73 3.61 -4.74
CA ARG A 123 -32.93 2.81 -4.49
C ARG A 123 -34.15 3.59 -4.99
N ILE A 124 -35.09 2.89 -5.58
CA ILE A 124 -36.36 3.45 -5.98
C ILE A 124 -37.38 3.10 -4.91
N THR A 125 -37.99 4.09 -4.31
CA THR A 125 -39.06 3.95 -3.32
C THR A 125 -40.37 4.41 -3.92
N GLN A 126 -41.42 3.62 -3.71
CA GLN A 126 -42.77 3.94 -4.16
C GLN A 126 -43.60 4.36 -2.95
N VAL A 127 -44.22 5.51 -3.03
CA VAL A 127 -45.15 6.00 -2.02
C VAL A 127 -46.56 5.71 -2.51
N GLU A 128 -47.33 4.97 -1.71
CA GLU A 128 -48.73 4.71 -1.98
C GLU A 128 -49.54 6.00 -1.93
N ALA A 129 -50.61 6.08 -2.74
CA ALA A 129 -51.50 7.23 -2.72
C ALA A 129 -52.16 7.42 -1.37
N ASP A 130 -52.07 8.61 -0.80
CA ASP A 130 -52.82 9.02 0.38
C ASP A 130 -54.03 9.89 -0.04
N GLU A 131 -54.88 10.26 0.92
CA GLU A 131 -56.16 11.00 0.70
C GLU A 131 -55.94 12.36 -0.01
N TYR A 132 -54.71 12.87 -0.02
CA TYR A 132 -54.36 14.20 -0.57
C TYR A 132 -53.38 14.16 -1.73
N GLU A 133 -52.60 13.05 -1.90
CA GLU A 133 -51.56 12.94 -2.94
C GLU A 133 -51.69 11.60 -3.71
N GLY A 134 -51.49 11.65 -5.02
CA GLY A 134 -51.43 10.46 -5.87
C GLY A 134 -50.17 9.61 -5.58
N ALA A 135 -50.18 8.34 -5.96
CA ALA A 135 -48.99 7.51 -5.88
C ALA A 135 -47.86 8.13 -6.71
N PHE A 136 -46.69 8.25 -6.10
CA PHE A 136 -45.51 8.76 -6.79
C PHE A 136 -44.28 7.92 -6.45
N SER A 137 -43.26 8.01 -7.29
CA SER A 137 -42.02 7.28 -7.13
C SER A 137 -40.83 8.23 -7.12
N TYR A 138 -39.90 8.02 -6.21
CA TYR A 138 -38.68 8.80 -6.12
C TYR A 138 -37.44 7.91 -6.06
N ILE A 139 -36.32 8.47 -6.47
CA ILE A 139 -35.02 7.83 -6.43
C ILE A 139 -34.23 8.43 -5.27
N LEU A 140 -33.87 7.60 -4.28
CA LEU A 140 -32.88 7.95 -3.29
C LEU A 140 -31.52 7.56 -3.82
N TYR A 141 -30.58 8.48 -3.90
CA TYR A 141 -29.25 8.17 -4.45
C TYR A 141 -28.12 8.87 -3.68
N VAL A 142 -26.95 8.25 -3.79
CA VAL A 142 -25.68 8.80 -3.30
C VAL A 142 -24.68 8.73 -4.45
N ASP A 143 -24.03 9.86 -4.78
CA ASP A 143 -22.91 9.87 -5.74
C ASP A 143 -21.60 9.59 -5.02
N VAL A 144 -21.09 8.38 -5.21
CA VAL A 144 -19.76 7.96 -4.70
C VAL A 144 -18.65 8.20 -5.72
N GLY A 145 -18.95 8.82 -6.88
CA GLY A 145 -18.02 9.02 -7.99
C GLY A 145 -16.88 9.95 -7.64
N ALA A 146 -17.15 11.03 -6.92
CA ALA A 146 -16.12 12.00 -6.49
C ALA A 146 -15.05 11.30 -5.61
N VAL A 147 -15.47 10.51 -4.63
CA VAL A 147 -14.54 9.77 -3.76
C VAL A 147 -13.75 8.73 -4.54
N MET A 148 -14.35 8.09 -5.55
CA MET A 148 -13.66 7.17 -6.44
C MET A 148 -12.58 7.83 -7.31
N GLN A 149 -12.76 9.10 -7.69
CA GLN A 149 -11.71 9.86 -8.37
C GLN A 149 -10.49 10.06 -7.47
N TYR A 150 -10.68 10.36 -6.19
CA TYR A 150 -9.57 10.45 -5.23
C TYR A 150 -8.80 9.15 -5.11
N ALA A 151 -9.47 7.99 -5.14
CA ALA A 151 -8.80 6.70 -5.16
C ALA A 151 -7.89 6.54 -6.41
N THR A 152 -8.32 7.08 -7.56
CA THR A 152 -7.51 7.06 -8.79
C THR A 152 -6.27 7.96 -8.67
N TYR A 153 -6.41 9.16 -8.12
CA TYR A 153 -5.26 10.04 -7.84
C TYR A 153 -4.30 9.42 -6.81
N LEU A 154 -4.84 8.80 -5.78
CA LEU A 154 -4.04 8.10 -4.77
C LEU A 154 -3.22 6.97 -5.39
N ASN A 155 -3.82 6.19 -6.28
CA ASN A 155 -3.11 5.16 -7.03
C ASN A 155 -1.98 5.75 -7.88
N ALA A 156 -2.21 6.87 -8.57
CA ALA A 156 -1.16 7.54 -9.35
C ALA A 156 0.01 7.99 -8.47
N VAL A 157 -0.26 8.55 -7.29
CA VAL A 157 0.76 8.92 -6.30
C VAL A 157 1.52 7.68 -5.81
N PHE A 158 0.84 6.59 -5.49
CA PHE A 158 1.48 5.34 -5.09
C PHE A 158 2.43 4.81 -6.17
N PHE A 159 2.01 4.80 -7.43
CA PHE A 159 2.89 4.38 -8.53
C PHE A 159 4.10 5.29 -8.70
N ALA A 160 3.94 6.60 -8.56
CA ALA A 160 5.05 7.56 -8.61
C ALA A 160 6.05 7.30 -7.49
N VAL A 161 5.59 7.14 -6.24
CA VAL A 161 6.42 6.82 -5.07
C VAL A 161 7.13 5.49 -5.26
N LEU A 162 6.42 4.45 -5.74
CA LEU A 162 7.02 3.14 -6.03
C LEU A 162 8.16 3.25 -7.05
N ALA A 163 7.97 4.02 -8.12
CA ALA A 163 9.00 4.25 -9.14
C ALA A 163 10.25 4.91 -8.55
N VAL A 164 10.08 5.97 -7.76
CA VAL A 164 11.19 6.67 -7.09
C VAL A 164 11.93 5.74 -6.14
N LEU A 165 11.21 5.02 -5.28
CA LEU A 165 11.81 4.07 -4.33
C LEU A 165 12.55 2.93 -5.05
N THR A 166 12.02 2.43 -6.16
CA THR A 166 12.69 1.41 -6.97
C THR A 166 14.03 1.90 -7.49
N VAL A 167 14.08 3.11 -8.02
CA VAL A 167 15.33 3.74 -8.48
C VAL A 167 16.34 3.89 -7.33
N LEU A 168 15.89 4.40 -6.17
CA LEU A 168 16.74 4.56 -5.00
C LEU A 168 17.30 3.20 -4.52
N ILE A 169 16.48 2.17 -4.40
CA ILE A 169 16.91 0.81 -4.02
C ILE A 169 17.96 0.27 -5.00
N CYS A 170 17.77 0.49 -6.31
CA CYS A 170 18.74 0.08 -7.30
C CYS A 170 20.09 0.81 -7.16
N LEU A 171 20.06 2.12 -6.89
CA LEU A 171 21.28 2.92 -6.71
C LEU A 171 22.01 2.54 -5.41
N PHE A 172 21.30 2.48 -4.29
CA PHE A 172 21.86 2.10 -2.99
C PHE A 172 22.32 0.65 -2.96
N GLY A 173 21.55 -0.28 -3.55
CA GLY A 173 21.91 -1.70 -3.62
C GLY A 173 23.21 -1.93 -4.39
N ARG A 174 23.46 -1.16 -5.46
CA ARG A 174 24.73 -1.18 -6.18
C ARG A 174 25.88 -0.70 -5.31
N LYS A 175 25.70 0.40 -4.57
CA LYS A 175 26.72 0.99 -3.70
C LYS A 175 27.01 0.09 -2.50
N LEU A 176 26.00 -0.36 -1.77
CA LEU A 176 26.16 -1.28 -0.62
C LEU A 176 26.82 -2.60 -1.03
N GLY A 177 26.38 -3.16 -2.16
CA GLY A 177 26.98 -4.37 -2.68
C GLY A 177 28.48 -4.24 -2.96
N GLY A 178 28.97 -3.05 -3.32
CA GLY A 178 30.40 -2.74 -3.41
C GLY A 178 31.10 -2.86 -2.05
N TYR A 179 30.58 -2.19 -1.04
CA TYR A 179 31.18 -2.22 0.30
C TYR A 179 31.24 -3.63 0.91
N VAL A 180 30.17 -4.43 0.78
CA VAL A 180 30.14 -5.81 1.27
C VAL A 180 31.17 -6.67 0.56
N GLU A 181 31.38 -6.50 -0.75
CA GLU A 181 32.37 -7.24 -1.52
C GLU A 181 33.79 -6.90 -1.07
N THR A 182 34.11 -5.61 -0.93
CA THR A 182 35.42 -5.15 -0.45
C THR A 182 35.70 -5.65 0.97
N ALA A 183 34.70 -5.58 1.88
CA ALA A 183 34.84 -6.08 3.24
C ALA A 183 35.11 -7.60 3.28
N HIS A 184 34.39 -8.36 2.43
CA HIS A 184 34.57 -9.81 2.35
C HIS A 184 35.93 -10.19 1.75
N GLU A 185 36.42 -9.48 0.74
CA GLU A 185 37.76 -9.68 0.15
C GLU A 185 38.84 -9.35 1.17
N SER A 186 38.71 -8.23 1.91
CA SER A 186 39.62 -7.87 2.99
C SER A 186 39.66 -8.93 4.09
N GLN A 187 38.50 -9.45 4.50
CA GLN A 187 38.42 -10.52 5.50
C GLN A 187 39.08 -11.79 5.01
N LYS A 188 38.85 -12.19 3.76
CA LYS A 188 39.47 -13.39 3.16
C LYS A 188 40.98 -13.24 3.07
N TRP A 189 41.47 -12.08 2.63
CA TRP A 189 42.88 -11.77 2.56
C TRP A 189 43.54 -11.80 3.95
N PHE A 190 42.88 -11.21 4.96
CA PHE A 190 43.30 -11.23 6.33
C PHE A 190 43.47 -12.65 6.89
N PHE A 191 42.45 -13.51 6.72
CA PHE A 191 42.53 -14.89 7.16
C PHE A 191 43.60 -15.69 6.42
N GLN A 192 43.79 -15.46 5.13
CA GLN A 192 44.84 -16.12 4.37
C GLN A 192 46.23 -15.73 4.85
N ASN A 193 46.48 -14.45 5.08
CA ASN A 193 47.78 -13.94 5.53
C ASN A 193 48.08 -14.42 6.96
N ILE A 194 47.13 -14.24 7.89
CA ILE A 194 47.34 -14.76 9.27
C ILE A 194 47.60 -16.25 9.27
N SER A 195 46.87 -17.03 8.47
CA SER A 195 47.10 -18.49 8.40
C SER A 195 48.51 -18.81 7.90
N HIS A 196 49.05 -18.05 6.97
CA HIS A 196 50.43 -18.22 6.49
C HIS A 196 51.44 -17.76 7.54
N GLU A 197 51.22 -16.61 8.18
CA GLU A 197 52.13 -16.06 9.19
C GLU A 197 52.14 -16.84 10.48
N LEU A 198 51.04 -17.49 10.87
CA LEU A 198 50.97 -18.38 12.00
C LEU A 198 51.57 -19.78 11.72
N LYS A 199 51.51 -20.25 10.48
CA LYS A 199 52.03 -21.57 10.13
C LYS A 199 53.53 -21.71 10.37
N THR A 200 54.31 -20.67 10.05
CA THR A 200 55.76 -20.67 10.22
C THR A 200 56.20 -20.80 11.66
N PRO A 201 55.73 -19.96 12.62
CA PRO A 201 56.10 -20.10 14.00
C PRO A 201 55.60 -21.41 14.65
N ILE A 202 54.38 -21.86 14.26
CA ILE A 202 53.86 -23.16 14.74
C ILE A 202 54.80 -24.32 14.30
N MET A 203 55.28 -24.29 13.05
CA MET A 203 56.23 -25.32 12.58
C MET A 203 57.59 -25.21 13.27
N ALA A 204 58.05 -24.00 13.61
CA ALA A 204 59.28 -23.83 14.39
C ALA A 204 59.14 -24.37 15.81
N VAL A 205 58.02 -24.06 16.49
CA VAL A 205 57.72 -24.63 17.83
C VAL A 205 57.61 -26.14 17.77
N GLN A 206 56.94 -26.70 16.77
CA GLN A 206 56.85 -28.15 16.58
C GLN A 206 58.21 -28.77 16.32
N GLY A 207 59.05 -28.17 15.47
CA GLY A 207 60.40 -28.66 15.21
C GLY A 207 61.28 -28.63 16.45
N CYS A 208 61.21 -27.59 17.28
CA CYS A 208 61.89 -27.53 18.54
C CYS A 208 61.44 -28.64 19.54
N ALA A 209 60.12 -28.87 19.60
CA ALA A 209 59.56 -29.94 20.46
C ALA A 209 59.99 -31.32 19.99
N GLU A 210 60.00 -31.60 18.68
CA GLU A 210 60.49 -32.85 18.12
C GLU A 210 62.02 -33.01 18.33
N GLY A 211 62.80 -31.94 18.19
CA GLY A 211 64.22 -31.91 18.43
C GLY A 211 64.60 -32.25 19.88
N ILE A 212 63.85 -31.73 20.85
CA ILE A 212 63.97 -32.10 22.27
C ILE A 212 63.64 -33.58 22.49
N HIS A 213 62.53 -34.05 21.88
CA HIS A 213 62.04 -35.39 22.05
C HIS A 213 63.02 -36.45 21.49
N THR A 214 63.70 -36.15 20.42
CA THR A 214 64.67 -37.00 19.75
C THR A 214 66.11 -36.86 20.32
N GLY A 215 66.30 -35.93 21.23
CA GLY A 215 67.64 -35.70 21.85
C GLY A 215 68.61 -34.96 20.90
N VAL A 216 68.11 -34.34 19.84
CA VAL A 216 68.93 -33.62 18.81
C VAL A 216 69.16 -32.14 19.23
N LEU A 217 68.24 -31.57 19.98
CA LEU A 217 68.29 -30.18 20.49
C LEU A 217 68.35 -30.15 22.01
N GLU A 218 69.23 -29.30 22.54
CA GLU A 218 69.31 -29.04 24.00
C GLU A 218 68.02 -28.29 24.44
N PRO A 219 67.37 -28.73 25.56
CA PRO A 219 66.11 -28.15 26.02
C PRO A 219 66.17 -26.64 26.29
N VAL A 220 67.31 -26.12 26.74
CA VAL A 220 67.49 -24.70 27.04
C VAL A 220 67.49 -23.85 25.74
N GLU A 221 68.16 -24.33 24.72
CA GLU A 221 68.23 -23.66 23.41
C GLU A 221 66.90 -23.69 22.73
N ALA A 222 66.22 -24.84 22.68
CA ALA A 222 64.89 -24.97 22.11
C ALA A 222 63.82 -24.13 22.83
N SER A 223 63.90 -24.02 24.16
CA SER A 223 62.95 -23.16 24.91
C SER A 223 63.08 -21.67 24.56
N GLY A 224 64.29 -21.21 24.29
CA GLY A 224 64.52 -19.83 23.83
C GLY A 224 63.84 -19.55 22.51
N ILE A 225 63.98 -20.46 21.53
CA ILE A 225 63.31 -20.31 20.22
C ILE A 225 61.79 -20.37 20.35
N ILE A 226 61.25 -21.26 21.21
CA ILE A 226 59.80 -21.34 21.45
C ILE A 226 59.27 -20.05 22.06
N LEU A 227 59.97 -19.43 23.00
CA LEU A 227 59.58 -18.16 23.59
C LEU A 227 59.59 -17.00 22.58
N GLU A 228 60.63 -16.93 21.76
CA GLU A 228 60.74 -15.91 20.71
C GLU A 228 59.59 -16.02 19.68
N GLU A 229 59.25 -17.22 19.22
CA GLU A 229 58.16 -17.44 18.29
C GLU A 229 56.78 -17.19 18.93
N ASN A 230 56.65 -17.46 20.25
CA ASN A 230 55.42 -17.15 20.98
C ASN A 230 55.20 -15.63 21.14
N GLU A 231 56.24 -14.87 21.43
CA GLU A 231 56.20 -13.39 21.43
C GLU A 231 55.83 -12.84 20.07
N ARG A 232 56.41 -13.40 18.99
CA ARG A 232 56.12 -13.02 17.62
C ARG A 232 54.65 -13.27 17.26
N MET A 233 54.10 -14.46 17.66
CA MET A 233 52.69 -14.76 17.46
C MET A 233 51.74 -13.84 18.25
N SER A 234 52.15 -13.39 19.44
CA SER A 234 51.33 -12.47 20.24
C SER A 234 51.30 -11.04 19.72
N SER A 235 52.21 -10.67 18.81
CA SER A 235 52.31 -9.37 18.18
C SER A 235 51.60 -9.28 16.82
N LEU A 236 51.06 -10.38 16.31
CA LEU A 236 50.28 -10.47 15.08
C LEU A 236 48.81 -10.08 15.31
#